data_79556be3a36d530f84ccb58478f56580
#
_entry.id   79556be3a36d530f84ccb58478f56580
#
_cell.length_a   1.000
_cell.length_b   1.000
_cell.length_c   1.000
_cell.angle_alpha   90.00
_cell.angle_beta   90.00
_cell.angle_gamma   90.00
#
_symmetry.space_group_name_H-M   'P 1'
#
loop_
_entity.id
_entity.type
_entity.pdbx_description
1 polymer ?
#
loop_
_entity_poly.entity_id
_entity_poly.type
_entity_poly.pdbx_seq_one_letter_code
_entity_poly.pdbx_strand_id
1 'polypeptide(L)' 'MQLIQGKFSKKDAIEILTQMIHVKIKFHENKIHSHSSEEDIKMRERRIRQLQKDLYEARVKIEQYPKAEVSLSSEIIID' A
#
# COMPACT_ATOMS: atom_id res chain seq x y z
N MET A 1 -0.53 -2.35 -17.78
CA MET A 1 -1.95 -2.01 -17.63
C MET A 1 -2.15 -1.02 -16.51
N GLN A 2 -3.10 -0.15 -16.65
CA GLN A 2 -3.45 0.78 -15.57
C GLN A 2 -4.34 0.05 -14.55
N LEU A 3 -3.82 -0.14 -13.35
CA LEU A 3 -4.60 -0.76 -12.29
C LEU A 3 -5.56 0.26 -11.68
N ILE A 4 -5.09 1.48 -11.48
CA ILE A 4 -5.89 2.59 -10.96
C ILE A 4 -5.58 3.81 -11.80
N GLN A 5 -6.62 4.51 -12.23
CA GLN A 5 -6.46 5.77 -12.93
C GLN A 5 -7.75 6.57 -12.80
N GLY A 6 -7.65 7.76 -12.21
CA GLY A 6 -8.80 8.65 -12.13
C GLY A 6 -8.74 9.58 -10.94
N LYS A 7 -9.83 10.32 -10.79
CA LYS A 7 -10.04 11.22 -9.65
C LYS A 7 -11.01 10.57 -8.69
N PHE A 8 -10.68 10.64 -7.42
CA PHE A 8 -11.44 10.00 -6.35
C PHE A 8 -11.70 10.99 -5.22
N SER A 9 -12.82 10.83 -4.52
CA SER A 9 -13.00 11.53 -3.26
C SER A 9 -11.90 11.12 -2.29
N LYS A 10 -11.62 11.96 -1.31
CA LYS A 10 -10.62 11.63 -0.29
C LYS A 10 -10.90 10.29 0.39
N LYS A 11 -12.18 10.06 0.71
CA LYS A 11 -12.62 8.82 1.35
C LYS A 11 -12.32 7.60 0.47
N ASP A 12 -12.69 7.67 -0.80
CA ASP A 12 -12.45 6.56 -1.72
C ASP A 12 -10.97 6.34 -1.99
N ALA A 13 -10.20 7.41 -2.12
CA ALA A 13 -8.76 7.33 -2.33
C ALA A 13 -8.08 6.61 -1.14
N ILE A 14 -8.43 6.98 0.08
CA ILE A 14 -7.89 6.35 1.29
C ILE A 14 -8.31 4.89 1.36
N GLU A 15 -9.56 4.58 1.02
CA GLU A 15 -10.05 3.19 1.03
C GLU A 15 -9.31 2.33 0.02
N ILE A 16 -9.13 2.81 -1.21
CA ILE A 16 -8.41 2.08 -2.25
C ILE A 16 -6.98 1.80 -1.81
N LEU A 17 -6.26 2.83 -1.33
CA LEU A 17 -4.89 2.68 -0.87
C LEU A 17 -4.78 1.72 0.31
N THR A 18 -5.71 1.81 1.26
CA THR A 18 -5.73 0.93 2.42
C THR A 18 -5.86 -0.53 1.99
N GLN A 19 -6.78 -0.82 1.08
CA GLN A 19 -6.97 -2.19 0.59
C GLN A 19 -5.75 -2.71 -0.16
N MET A 20 -5.15 -1.89 -1.02
CA MET A 20 -3.96 -2.29 -1.75
C MET A 20 -2.77 -2.58 -0.84
N ILE A 21 -2.56 -1.73 0.16
CA ILE A 21 -1.49 -1.92 1.14
C ILE A 21 -1.74 -3.19 1.96
N HIS A 22 -2.98 -3.43 2.37
CA HIS A 22 -3.34 -4.66 3.11
C HIS A 22 -3.05 -5.92 2.29
N VAL A 23 -3.32 -5.91 0.99
CA VAL A 23 -2.99 -7.04 0.12
C VAL A 23 -1.49 -7.32 0.15
N LYS A 24 -0.66 -6.27 0.06
CA LYS A 24 0.80 -6.42 0.08
C LYS A 24 1.29 -6.90 1.45
N ILE A 25 0.74 -6.35 2.52
CA ILE A 25 1.09 -6.78 3.89
C ILE A 25 0.76 -8.27 4.07
N LYS A 26 -0.44 -8.66 3.67
CA LYS A 26 -0.88 -10.06 3.77
C LYS A 26 0.01 -10.99 2.96
N PHE A 27 0.44 -10.56 1.79
CA PHE A 27 1.39 -11.33 0.98
C PHE A 27 2.68 -11.59 1.76
N HIS A 28 3.26 -10.55 2.40
CA HIS A 28 4.48 -10.71 3.18
C HIS A 28 4.25 -11.57 4.42
N GLU A 29 3.14 -11.37 5.13
CA GLU A 29 2.80 -12.20 6.30
C GLU A 29 2.69 -13.67 5.93
N ASN A 30 2.07 -13.98 4.81
CA ASN A 30 1.89 -15.36 4.35
C ASN A 30 3.21 -16.04 3.94
N LYS A 31 4.26 -15.25 3.70
CA LYS A 31 5.60 -15.78 3.38
C LYS A 31 6.44 -16.06 4.61
N ILE A 32 6.00 -15.63 5.79
CA ILE A 32 6.66 -15.92 7.05
C ILE A 32 6.10 -17.25 7.59
N HIS A 33 6.95 -18.24 7.73
CA HIS A 33 6.55 -19.56 8.24
C HIS A 33 7.72 -20.21 9.00
N SER A 34 7.45 -21.36 9.62
CA SER A 34 8.40 -22.03 10.51
C SER A 34 9.74 -22.38 9.86
N HIS A 35 9.78 -22.53 8.54
CA HIS A 35 11.00 -22.85 7.79
C HIS A 35 11.71 -21.64 7.23
N SER A 36 11.18 -20.44 7.44
CA SER A 36 11.82 -19.22 6.97
C SER A 36 13.08 -18.93 7.77
N SER A 37 14.13 -18.45 7.11
CA SER A 37 15.35 -18.03 7.79
C SER A 37 15.07 -16.77 8.62
N GLU A 38 15.89 -16.52 9.62
CA GLU A 38 15.77 -15.32 10.44
C GLU A 38 15.92 -14.06 9.60
N GLU A 39 16.82 -14.08 8.61
CA GLU A 39 17.01 -12.95 7.70
C GLU A 39 15.78 -12.69 6.85
N ASP A 40 15.14 -13.73 6.33
CA ASP A 40 13.93 -13.61 5.55
C ASP A 40 12.78 -13.03 6.41
N ILE A 41 12.62 -13.51 7.62
CA ILE A 41 11.61 -13.01 8.54
C ILE A 41 11.84 -11.53 8.83
N LYS A 42 13.07 -11.13 9.14
CA LYS A 42 13.40 -9.73 9.42
C LYS A 42 13.15 -8.84 8.20
N MET A 43 13.49 -9.33 7.01
CA MET A 43 13.23 -8.58 5.77
C MET A 43 11.72 -8.37 5.57
N ARG A 44 10.91 -9.42 5.74
CA ARG A 44 9.47 -9.35 5.59
C ARG A 44 8.84 -8.39 6.60
N GLU A 45 9.25 -8.50 7.86
CA GLU A 45 8.77 -7.61 8.93
C GLU A 45 9.11 -6.15 8.63
N ARG A 46 10.31 -5.89 8.12
CA ARG A 46 10.75 -4.54 7.74
C ARG A 46 9.88 -3.98 6.60
N ARG A 47 9.58 -4.82 5.60
CA ARG A 47 8.69 -4.44 4.50
C ARG A 47 7.29 -4.12 4.99
N ILE A 48 6.76 -4.92 5.90
CA ILE A 48 5.44 -4.67 6.49
C ILE A 48 5.42 -3.34 7.22
N ARG A 49 6.41 -3.05 8.05
CA ARG A 49 6.50 -1.77 8.77
C ARG A 49 6.58 -0.60 7.80
N GLN A 50 7.36 -0.74 6.71
CA GLN A 50 7.47 0.31 5.71
C GLN A 50 6.13 0.57 5.02
N LEU A 51 5.40 -0.49 4.68
CA LEU A 51 4.08 -0.36 4.07
C LEU A 51 3.07 0.34 5.00
N GLN A 52 3.12 0.03 6.30
CA GLN A 52 2.28 0.69 7.29
C GLN A 52 2.60 2.17 7.40
N LYS A 53 3.88 2.52 7.38
CA LYS A 53 4.33 3.90 7.39
C LYS A 53 3.90 4.63 6.13
N ASP A 54 4.07 4.01 4.97
CA ASP A 54 3.68 4.60 3.69
C ASP A 54 2.19 4.88 3.64
N LEU A 55 1.37 3.96 4.17
CA LEU A 55 -0.07 4.15 4.23
C LEU A 55 -0.44 5.34 5.12
N TYR A 56 0.18 5.43 6.30
CA TYR A 56 -0.05 6.55 7.21
C TYR A 56 0.27 7.88 6.54
N GLU A 57 1.45 7.98 5.93
CA GLU A 57 1.89 9.20 5.25
C GLU A 57 0.97 9.57 4.08
N ALA A 58 0.55 8.58 3.30
CA ALA A 58 -0.36 8.80 2.19
C ALA A 58 -1.72 9.30 2.66
N ARG A 59 -2.25 8.73 3.76
CA ARG A 59 -3.52 9.18 4.32
C ARG A 59 -3.46 10.62 4.78
N VAL A 60 -2.39 10.99 5.50
CA VAL A 60 -2.19 12.38 5.95
C VAL A 60 -2.14 13.33 4.75
N LYS A 61 -1.39 12.94 3.71
CA LYS A 61 -1.26 13.76 2.51
C LYS A 61 -2.61 13.94 1.81
N ILE A 62 -3.40 12.89 1.70
CA ILE A 62 -4.73 12.97 1.08
C ILE A 62 -5.66 13.85 1.91
N GLU A 63 -5.68 13.67 3.25
CA GLU A 63 -6.53 14.45 4.13
C GLU A 63 -6.21 15.94 4.09
N GLN A 64 -4.93 16.29 3.90
CA GLN A 64 -4.48 17.68 3.83
C GLN A 64 -4.56 18.27 2.43
N TYR A 65 -4.93 17.49 1.42
CA TYR A 65 -5.02 17.97 0.05
C TYR A 65 -6.09 19.06 -0.04
N PRO A 66 -5.79 20.20 -0.71
CA PRO A 66 -6.71 21.35 -0.68
C PRO A 66 -7.98 21.19 -1.49
N LYS A 67 -8.02 20.22 -2.40
CA LYS A 67 -9.20 19.97 -3.25
C LYS A 67 -10.02 18.80 -2.69
N ALA A 68 -11.28 18.73 -3.10
CA ALA A 68 -12.19 17.68 -2.66
C ALA A 68 -11.85 16.32 -3.25
N GLU A 69 -11.21 16.30 -4.43
CA GLU A 69 -10.83 15.08 -5.12
C GLU A 69 -9.33 15.02 -5.30
N VAL A 70 -8.79 13.80 -5.30
CA VAL A 70 -7.38 13.54 -5.56
C VAL A 70 -7.23 12.62 -6.75
N SER A 71 -6.18 12.82 -7.54
CA SER A 71 -5.86 11.93 -8.66
C SER A 71 -4.96 10.80 -8.16
N LEU A 72 -5.35 9.58 -8.48
CA LEU A 72 -4.53 8.39 -8.22
C LEU A 72 -4.21 7.70 -9.52
N SER A 73 -3.00 7.20 -9.65
CA SER A 73 -2.62 6.37 -10.78
C SER A 73 -1.67 5.26 -10.31
N SER A 74 -1.84 4.08 -10.87
CA SER A 74 -0.96 2.95 -10.62
C SER A 74 -0.93 2.08 -11.87
N GLU A 75 0.27 1.76 -12.34
CA GLU A 75 0.47 0.94 -13.53
C GLU A 75 1.18 -0.34 -13.14
N ILE A 76 0.72 -1.46 -13.73
CA ILE A 76 1.40 -2.74 -13.61
C ILE A 76 2.05 -3.06 -14.94
N ILE A 77 3.37 -3.31 -14.88
CA ILE A 77 4.17 -3.70 -16.03
C ILE A 77 4.63 -5.13 -15.79
N ILE A 78 4.36 -6.01 -16.77
CA ILE A 78 4.81 -7.39 -16.71
C ILE A 78 5.88 -7.56 -17.80
N ASP A 79 7.09 -7.84 -17.37
CA ASP A 79 8.24 -8.00 -18.27
C ASP A 79 8.34 -9.43 -18.77
#